data_4f2c5b1eaa40af9da760034216dec487
#
_entry.id   4f2c5b1eaa40af9da760034216dec487
#
_cell.length_a   1.000
_cell.length_b   1.000
_cell.length_c   1.000
_cell.angle_alpha   90.00
_cell.angle_beta   90.00
_cell.angle_gamma   90.00
#
_symmetry.space_group_name_H-M   'P 1'
#
loop_
_entity.id
_entity.type
_entity.pdbx_description
1 polymer ?
#
loop_
_entity_poly.entity_id
_entity_poly.type
_entity_poly.pdbx_seq_one_letter_code
_entity_poly.pdbx_strand_id
1 'polypeptide(L)'
;MAVVIQRVKSASVSVDSELVSSIGKGLLVFAGIGKEDTEKEAENLVNKILKAKFWPDDNGAQWKKSVKDIEGEVLCVSQFTLYAKMKKGNKPDFHDAASPDTARKIYDFFYKKMGEGYSPDRVKNGVFQAMMDVELKNDGPVGVDYCSEDAAVTIEINTNLPKKEPKEPKDGEEKSDEINIKGGTFEFQIPPELLQ
;
A
#
# COMPACT_ATOMS: atom_id res chain seq x y z
N MET A 1 -1.10 9.98 -6.77
CA MET A 1 -1.85 8.73 -6.56
C MET A 1 -1.69 8.25 -5.13
N ALA A 2 -2.73 7.65 -4.58
CA ALA A 2 -2.67 6.95 -3.30
C ALA A 2 -2.89 5.46 -3.54
N VAL A 3 -2.10 4.59 -2.94
CA VAL A 3 -2.30 3.13 -2.98
C VAL A 3 -2.20 2.54 -1.60
N VAL A 4 -3.02 1.51 -1.37
CA VAL A 4 -2.88 0.58 -0.25
C VAL A 4 -2.52 -0.77 -0.83
N ILE A 5 -1.42 -1.32 -0.35
CA ILE A 5 -0.87 -2.61 -0.76
C ILE A 5 -1.05 -3.58 0.39
N GLN A 6 -1.65 -4.72 0.11
CA GLN A 6 -1.84 -5.80 1.06
C GLN A 6 -1.12 -7.05 0.56
N ARG A 7 -0.22 -7.61 1.38
CA ARG A 7 0.36 -8.93 1.12
C ARG A 7 -0.68 -10.00 1.43
N VAL A 8 -0.97 -10.87 0.47
CA VAL A 8 -2.05 -11.85 0.59
C VAL A 8 -1.60 -13.27 0.25
N LYS A 9 -2.28 -14.26 0.84
CA LYS A 9 -2.23 -15.68 0.45
C LYS A 9 -3.16 -15.92 -0.73
N SER A 10 -4.25 -15.18 -0.82
CA SER A 10 -5.18 -15.15 -1.94
C SER A 10 -6.04 -13.90 -1.86
N ALA A 11 -6.53 -13.43 -3.01
CA ALA A 11 -7.57 -12.42 -3.09
C ALA A 11 -8.44 -12.64 -4.33
N SER A 12 -9.69 -12.17 -4.28
CA SER A 12 -10.61 -12.25 -5.40
C SER A 12 -11.53 -11.03 -5.47
N VAL A 13 -12.03 -10.78 -6.66
CA VAL A 13 -13.04 -9.75 -6.96
C VAL A 13 -14.23 -10.41 -7.60
N SER A 14 -15.41 -10.15 -7.06
CA SER A 14 -16.70 -10.53 -7.66
C SER A 14 -17.55 -9.29 -7.93
N VAL A 15 -18.37 -9.34 -8.95
CA VAL A 15 -19.39 -8.32 -9.31
C VAL A 15 -20.69 -9.07 -9.54
N ASP A 16 -21.77 -8.63 -8.92
CA ASP A 16 -23.08 -9.28 -9.00
C ASP A 16 -23.03 -10.79 -8.68
N SER A 17 -22.21 -11.16 -7.70
CA SER A 17 -21.93 -12.55 -7.29
C SER A 17 -21.19 -13.41 -8.35
N GLU A 18 -20.75 -12.83 -9.45
CA GLU A 18 -19.91 -13.51 -10.43
C GLU A 18 -18.42 -13.20 -10.21
N LEU A 19 -17.60 -14.25 -10.19
CA LEU A 19 -16.15 -14.10 -10.02
C LEU A 19 -15.53 -13.45 -11.27
N VAL A 20 -14.96 -12.27 -11.09
CA VAL A 20 -14.25 -11.52 -12.15
C VAL A 20 -12.80 -11.94 -12.26
N SER A 21 -12.09 -11.94 -11.13
CA SER A 21 -10.68 -12.32 -11.09
C SER A 21 -10.28 -12.82 -9.72
N SER A 22 -9.24 -13.65 -9.68
CA SER A 22 -8.66 -14.15 -8.44
C SER A 22 -7.16 -14.31 -8.59
N ILE A 23 -6.45 -14.18 -7.46
CA ILE A 23 -5.01 -14.41 -7.32
C ILE A 23 -4.72 -15.35 -6.16
N GLY A 24 -3.59 -16.06 -6.27
CA GLY A 24 -2.97 -16.77 -5.16
C GLY A 24 -2.08 -15.85 -4.34
N LYS A 25 -0.93 -16.38 -3.90
CA LYS A 25 0.07 -15.63 -3.12
C LYS A 25 0.59 -14.42 -3.90
N GLY A 26 0.52 -13.24 -3.29
CA GLY A 26 0.93 -12.02 -3.99
C GLY A 26 0.49 -10.74 -3.29
N LEU A 27 0.10 -9.75 -4.11
CA LEU A 27 -0.30 -8.42 -3.66
C LEU A 27 -1.71 -8.08 -4.13
N LEU A 28 -2.55 -7.64 -3.20
CA LEU A 28 -3.76 -6.88 -3.52
C LEU A 28 -3.42 -5.39 -3.44
N VAL A 29 -3.69 -4.64 -4.51
CA VAL A 29 -3.33 -3.23 -4.65
C VAL A 29 -4.59 -2.41 -4.90
N PHE A 30 -5.02 -1.66 -3.90
CA PHE A 30 -6.07 -0.65 -4.05
C PHE A 30 -5.43 0.64 -4.53
N ALA A 31 -5.92 1.19 -5.65
CA ALA A 31 -5.36 2.39 -6.27
C ALA A 31 -6.40 3.51 -6.39
N GLY A 32 -6.15 4.62 -5.72
CA GLY A 32 -6.90 5.88 -5.84
C GLY A 32 -6.17 6.87 -6.72
N ILE A 33 -6.92 7.61 -7.53
CA ILE A 33 -6.43 8.65 -8.41
C ILE A 33 -6.95 10.00 -7.92
N GLY A 34 -6.06 10.95 -7.69
CA GLY A 34 -6.36 12.33 -7.31
C GLY A 34 -6.40 13.25 -8.51
N LYS A 35 -6.90 14.46 -8.31
CA LYS A 35 -7.08 15.47 -9.37
C LYS A 35 -5.78 15.86 -10.07
N GLU A 36 -4.67 15.91 -9.31
CA GLU A 36 -3.37 16.38 -9.77
C GLU A 36 -2.48 15.23 -10.27
N ASP A 37 -2.98 14.00 -10.25
CA ASP A 37 -2.19 12.84 -10.65
C ASP A 37 -2.05 12.75 -12.15
N THR A 38 -0.89 12.31 -12.60
CA THR A 38 -0.54 12.11 -14.01
C THR A 38 -0.03 10.68 -14.25
N GLU A 39 0.18 10.33 -15.52
CA GLU A 39 0.77 9.05 -15.90
C GLU A 39 2.17 8.85 -15.28
N LYS A 40 2.92 9.94 -15.05
CA LYS A 40 4.25 9.88 -14.44
C LYS A 40 4.20 9.40 -12.99
N GLU A 41 3.23 9.88 -12.20
CA GLU A 41 3.00 9.41 -10.84
C GLU A 41 2.59 7.94 -10.85
N ALA A 42 1.75 7.53 -11.81
CA ALA A 42 1.34 6.14 -11.98
C ALA A 42 2.53 5.22 -12.28
N GLU A 43 3.39 5.59 -13.23
CA GLU A 43 4.59 4.82 -13.60
C GLU A 43 5.60 4.72 -12.44
N ASN A 44 5.85 5.83 -11.74
CA ASN A 44 6.71 5.82 -10.56
C ASN A 44 6.19 4.89 -9.47
N LEU A 45 4.87 4.84 -9.30
CA LEU A 45 4.23 4.01 -8.31
C LEU A 45 4.30 2.52 -8.66
N VAL A 46 4.04 2.18 -9.93
CA VAL A 46 4.24 0.81 -10.45
C VAL A 46 5.66 0.32 -10.16
N ASN A 47 6.67 1.14 -10.47
CA ASN A 47 8.06 0.80 -10.22
C ASN A 47 8.36 0.56 -8.72
N LYS A 48 7.76 1.35 -7.83
CA LYS A 48 7.90 1.16 -6.38
C LYS A 48 7.24 -0.13 -5.92
N ILE A 49 6.01 -0.41 -6.36
CA ILE A 49 5.26 -1.61 -5.99
C ILE A 49 6.01 -2.87 -6.41
N LEU A 50 6.45 -2.93 -7.67
CA LEU A 50 7.12 -4.10 -8.22
C LEU A 50 8.52 -4.36 -7.65
N LYS A 51 9.18 -3.32 -7.11
CA LYS A 51 10.51 -3.43 -6.47
C LYS A 51 10.44 -3.59 -4.96
N ALA A 52 9.28 -3.35 -4.35
CA ALA A 52 9.12 -3.43 -2.90
C ALA A 52 9.37 -4.86 -2.40
N LYS A 53 10.13 -4.97 -1.32
CA LYS A 53 10.54 -6.24 -0.73
C LYS A 53 9.62 -6.58 0.44
N PHE A 54 8.70 -7.52 0.23
CA PHE A 54 7.68 -7.89 1.21
C PHE A 54 7.79 -9.32 1.74
N TRP A 55 8.71 -10.11 1.20
CA TRP A 55 8.89 -11.51 1.60
C TRP A 55 10.31 -11.79 2.05
N PRO A 56 10.50 -12.82 2.89
CA PRO A 56 11.82 -13.27 3.29
C PRO A 56 12.58 -13.91 2.14
N ASP A 57 13.89 -14.02 2.30
CA ASP A 57 14.73 -14.85 1.44
C ASP A 57 14.70 -16.33 1.89
N ASP A 58 15.47 -17.16 1.19
CA ASP A 58 15.54 -18.60 1.45
C ASP A 58 16.20 -18.94 2.80
N ASN A 59 16.89 -17.98 3.42
CA ASN A 59 17.49 -18.09 4.75
C ASN A 59 16.55 -17.56 5.86
N GLY A 60 15.34 -17.10 5.52
CA GLY A 60 14.39 -16.53 6.45
C GLY A 60 14.58 -15.04 6.75
N ALA A 61 15.59 -14.38 6.17
CA ALA A 61 15.79 -12.95 6.39
C ALA A 61 14.66 -12.14 5.73
N GLN A 62 13.93 -11.38 6.57
CA GLN A 62 12.75 -10.60 6.16
C GLN A 62 13.11 -9.46 5.20
N TRP A 63 12.12 -9.02 4.40
CA TRP A 63 12.20 -7.85 3.50
C TRP A 63 13.27 -7.98 2.42
N LYS A 64 13.41 -9.17 1.83
CA LYS A 64 14.44 -9.48 0.82
C LYS A 64 13.88 -9.74 -0.57
N LYS A 65 12.68 -10.32 -0.69
CA LYS A 65 12.07 -10.69 -1.97
C LYS A 65 10.88 -9.80 -2.32
N SER A 66 10.76 -9.40 -3.58
CA SER A 66 9.62 -8.72 -4.16
C SER A 66 8.58 -9.71 -4.67
N VAL A 67 7.43 -9.20 -5.13
CA VAL A 67 6.42 -10.02 -5.79
C VAL A 67 6.97 -10.74 -7.03
N LYS A 68 7.93 -10.13 -7.73
CA LYS A 68 8.61 -10.75 -8.87
C LYS A 68 9.50 -11.90 -8.44
N ASP A 69 10.26 -11.72 -7.38
CA ASP A 69 11.23 -12.71 -6.89
C ASP A 69 10.55 -13.99 -6.39
N ILE A 70 9.31 -13.89 -5.93
CA ILE A 70 8.50 -15.05 -5.48
C ILE A 70 7.57 -15.58 -6.57
N GLU A 71 7.63 -15.02 -7.78
CA GLU A 71 6.70 -15.30 -8.88
C GLU A 71 5.22 -15.17 -8.47
N GLY A 72 4.91 -14.23 -7.57
CA GLY A 72 3.58 -13.99 -7.05
C GLY A 72 2.64 -13.33 -8.06
N GLU A 73 1.40 -13.11 -7.67
CA GLU A 73 0.40 -12.45 -8.51
C GLU A 73 0.04 -11.06 -7.94
N VAL A 74 -0.49 -10.20 -8.78
CA VAL A 74 -0.95 -8.86 -8.39
C VAL A 74 -2.39 -8.66 -8.82
N LEU A 75 -3.27 -8.30 -7.87
CA LEU A 75 -4.65 -7.91 -8.16
C LEU A 75 -4.80 -6.40 -7.94
N CYS A 76 -5.10 -5.69 -9.02
CA CYS A 76 -5.32 -4.24 -8.99
C CYS A 76 -6.82 -3.95 -8.86
N VAL A 77 -7.18 -3.07 -7.93
CA VAL A 77 -8.55 -2.62 -7.69
C VAL A 77 -8.58 -1.10 -7.59
N SER A 78 -9.41 -0.44 -8.38
CA SER A 78 -9.60 1.02 -8.27
C SER A 78 -10.38 1.36 -7.00
N GLN A 79 -9.89 2.38 -6.24
CA GLN A 79 -10.48 2.76 -4.95
C GLN A 79 -10.40 4.27 -4.74
N PHE A 80 -11.39 5.03 -5.23
CA PHE A 80 -11.42 6.49 -5.10
C PHE A 80 -11.55 6.97 -3.64
N THR A 81 -12.09 6.13 -2.76
CA THR A 81 -12.25 6.44 -1.34
C THR A 81 -10.94 6.62 -0.58
N LEU A 82 -9.79 6.23 -1.17
CA LEU A 82 -8.46 6.55 -0.63
C LEU A 82 -8.19 8.07 -0.58
N TYR A 83 -8.98 8.86 -1.32
CA TYR A 83 -8.97 10.32 -1.26
C TYR A 83 -10.03 10.91 -0.33
N ALA A 84 -10.70 10.06 0.47
CA ALA A 84 -11.66 10.52 1.47
C ALA A 84 -10.98 11.40 2.54
N LYS A 85 -11.62 12.53 2.86
CA LYS A 85 -11.22 13.41 3.96
C LYS A 85 -12.39 13.59 4.94
N MET A 86 -12.11 13.39 6.22
CA MET A 86 -13.06 13.66 7.31
C MET A 86 -12.74 15.04 7.88
N LYS A 87 -13.31 16.12 7.30
CA LYS A 87 -12.99 17.51 7.71
C LYS A 87 -13.85 18.00 8.88
N LYS A 88 -15.17 18.15 8.65
CA LYS A 88 -16.14 18.57 9.65
C LYS A 88 -17.38 17.66 9.58
N GLY A 89 -17.79 17.12 10.74
CA GLY A 89 -18.89 16.16 10.81
C GLY A 89 -18.47 14.73 10.44
N ASN A 90 -19.47 13.84 10.26
CA ASN A 90 -19.27 12.40 10.11
C ASN A 90 -19.39 11.91 8.65
N LYS A 91 -19.44 12.84 7.68
CA LYS A 91 -19.57 12.52 6.27
C LYS A 91 -18.22 12.65 5.57
N PRO A 92 -17.75 11.61 4.86
CA PRO A 92 -16.52 11.72 4.08
C PRO A 92 -16.68 12.67 2.88
N ASP A 93 -15.63 13.41 2.60
CA ASP A 93 -15.49 14.34 1.48
C ASP A 93 -14.51 13.73 0.46
N PHE A 94 -14.93 13.63 -0.80
CA PHE A 94 -14.15 13.01 -1.89
C PHE A 94 -13.72 14.03 -2.95
N HIS A 95 -13.75 15.32 -2.66
CA HIS A 95 -13.45 16.39 -3.63
C HIS A 95 -12.03 16.31 -4.20
N ASP A 96 -11.09 15.66 -3.52
CA ASP A 96 -9.72 15.52 -4.04
C ASP A 96 -9.52 14.32 -4.98
N ALA A 97 -10.52 13.46 -5.11
CA ALA A 97 -10.50 12.39 -6.12
C ALA A 97 -10.63 12.99 -7.53
N ALA A 98 -9.97 12.36 -8.50
CA ALA A 98 -10.11 12.74 -9.91
C ALA A 98 -11.54 12.48 -10.43
N SER A 99 -11.93 13.18 -11.52
CA SER A 99 -13.16 12.87 -12.22
C SER A 99 -13.13 11.43 -12.77
N PRO A 100 -14.29 10.76 -12.94
CA PRO A 100 -14.33 9.39 -13.44
C PRO A 100 -13.55 9.16 -14.74
N ASP A 101 -13.64 10.07 -15.70
CA ASP A 101 -12.94 9.96 -16.98
C ASP A 101 -11.42 10.07 -16.85
N THR A 102 -10.95 11.02 -16.04
CA THR A 102 -9.52 11.19 -15.75
C THR A 102 -8.99 9.99 -14.96
N ALA A 103 -9.75 9.58 -13.94
CA ALA A 103 -9.39 8.44 -13.11
C ALA A 103 -9.27 7.15 -13.93
N ARG A 104 -10.21 6.90 -14.86
CA ARG A 104 -10.17 5.73 -15.76
C ARG A 104 -8.90 5.73 -16.61
N LYS A 105 -8.59 6.84 -17.27
CA LYS A 105 -7.38 6.94 -18.14
C LYS A 105 -6.10 6.63 -17.38
N ILE A 106 -5.93 7.24 -16.19
CA ILE A 106 -4.71 7.06 -15.39
C ILE A 106 -4.68 5.66 -14.76
N TYR A 107 -5.83 5.11 -14.36
CA TYR A 107 -5.92 3.76 -13.83
C TYR A 107 -5.60 2.70 -14.90
N ASP A 108 -6.13 2.84 -16.09
CA ASP A 108 -5.86 1.94 -17.22
C ASP A 108 -4.36 1.98 -17.60
N PHE A 109 -3.76 3.16 -17.59
CA PHE A 109 -2.32 3.31 -17.76
C PHE A 109 -1.53 2.62 -16.64
N PHE A 110 -1.92 2.82 -15.39
CA PHE A 110 -1.31 2.16 -14.22
C PHE A 110 -1.36 0.64 -14.34
N TYR A 111 -2.54 0.08 -14.64
CA TYR A 111 -2.75 -1.36 -14.81
C TYR A 111 -1.89 -1.92 -15.96
N LYS A 112 -1.91 -1.25 -17.12
CA LYS A 112 -1.09 -1.61 -18.27
C LYS A 112 0.40 -1.64 -17.91
N LYS A 113 0.90 -0.59 -17.25
CA LYS A 113 2.30 -0.50 -16.81
C LYS A 113 2.67 -1.56 -15.78
N MET A 114 1.73 -1.97 -14.92
CA MET A 114 1.93 -3.07 -13.98
C MET A 114 2.20 -4.39 -14.74
N GLY A 115 1.40 -4.69 -15.75
CA GLY A 115 1.59 -5.86 -16.61
C GLY A 115 2.90 -5.80 -17.41
N GLU A 116 3.20 -4.66 -18.05
CA GLU A 116 4.44 -4.45 -18.82
C GLU A 116 5.69 -4.56 -17.94
N GLY A 117 5.63 -4.05 -16.71
CA GLY A 117 6.76 -4.06 -15.78
C GLY A 117 6.99 -5.40 -15.08
N TYR A 118 6.06 -6.35 -15.20
CA TYR A 118 6.14 -7.67 -14.56
C TYR A 118 5.78 -8.79 -15.54
N SER A 119 4.52 -9.22 -15.55
CA SER A 119 3.97 -10.24 -16.45
C SER A 119 2.46 -10.02 -16.58
N PRO A 120 1.93 -9.84 -17.79
CA PRO A 120 0.48 -9.65 -17.99
C PRO A 120 -0.38 -10.78 -17.42
N ASP A 121 0.11 -12.03 -17.49
CA ASP A 121 -0.61 -13.20 -17.00
C ASP A 121 -0.73 -13.24 -15.46
N ARG A 122 0.22 -12.60 -14.75
CA ARG A 122 0.27 -12.55 -13.29
C ARG A 122 -0.33 -11.28 -12.70
N VAL A 123 -0.80 -10.36 -13.55
CA VAL A 123 -1.46 -9.12 -13.12
C VAL A 123 -2.93 -9.19 -13.49
N LYS A 124 -3.78 -9.20 -12.46
CA LYS A 124 -5.23 -9.26 -12.58
C LYS A 124 -5.86 -7.92 -12.24
N ASN A 125 -7.06 -7.69 -12.71
CA ASN A 125 -7.81 -6.45 -12.54
C ASN A 125 -9.21 -6.71 -11.97
N GLY A 126 -9.71 -5.74 -11.20
CA GLY A 126 -11.15 -5.62 -10.93
C GLY A 126 -11.88 -4.96 -12.10
N VAL A 127 -13.11 -4.53 -11.86
CA VAL A 127 -13.96 -3.81 -12.85
C VAL A 127 -14.08 -2.34 -12.41
N PHE A 128 -13.53 -1.44 -13.22
CA PHE A 128 -13.58 -0.01 -12.90
C PHE A 128 -15.02 0.51 -12.84
N GLN A 129 -15.36 1.23 -11.77
CA GLN A 129 -16.70 1.78 -11.45
C GLN A 129 -17.79 0.74 -11.15
N ALA A 130 -17.50 -0.54 -11.06
CA ALA A 130 -18.48 -1.52 -10.59
C ALA A 130 -18.54 -1.56 -9.05
N MET A 131 -19.68 -2.06 -8.55
CA MET A 131 -19.78 -2.50 -7.16
C MET A 131 -19.08 -3.85 -7.05
N MET A 132 -17.90 -3.85 -6.45
CA MET A 132 -17.06 -5.03 -6.32
C MET A 132 -17.08 -5.55 -4.90
N ASP A 133 -17.30 -6.86 -4.77
CA ASP A 133 -17.00 -7.60 -3.54
C ASP A 133 -15.55 -8.06 -3.62
N VAL A 134 -14.71 -7.61 -2.68
CA VAL A 134 -13.30 -7.94 -2.63
C VAL A 134 -13.03 -8.81 -1.41
N GLU A 135 -12.70 -10.07 -1.66
CA GLU A 135 -12.29 -11.02 -0.64
C GLU A 135 -10.76 -11.12 -0.61
N LEU A 136 -10.18 -11.26 0.59
CA LEU A 136 -8.76 -11.48 0.74
C LEU A 136 -8.44 -12.37 1.93
N LYS A 137 -7.42 -13.21 1.78
CA LYS A 137 -6.77 -13.93 2.86
C LYS A 137 -5.41 -13.30 3.11
N ASN A 138 -5.31 -12.56 4.21
CA ASN A 138 -4.09 -11.87 4.58
C ASN A 138 -2.91 -12.84 4.74
N ASP A 139 -1.71 -12.43 4.34
CA ASP A 139 -0.47 -13.17 4.58
C ASP A 139 0.27 -12.54 5.75
N GLY A 140 0.06 -13.10 6.92
CA GLY A 140 0.66 -12.69 8.19
C GLY A 140 -0.29 -12.94 9.37
N PRO A 141 0.23 -13.14 10.58
CA PRO A 141 -0.60 -13.28 11.76
C PRO A 141 -1.26 -11.95 12.12
N VAL A 142 -2.51 -12.02 12.53
CA VAL A 142 -3.16 -11.02 13.36
C VAL A 142 -2.75 -11.34 14.80
N GLY A 143 -1.50 -11.05 15.14
CA GLY A 143 -0.99 -11.29 16.49
C GLY A 143 -0.41 -10.02 17.07
N VAL A 144 -0.76 -9.71 18.31
CA VAL A 144 -0.35 -8.53 19.06
C VAL A 144 1.11 -8.56 19.55
N ASP A 145 1.96 -9.41 19.02
CA ASP A 145 3.37 -9.41 19.38
C ASP A 145 4.18 -8.54 18.41
N TYR A 146 4.55 -7.37 18.88
CA TYR A 146 5.40 -6.39 18.17
C TYR A 146 6.78 -6.91 17.77
N CYS A 147 7.11 -8.14 18.12
CA CYS A 147 8.39 -8.79 17.85
C CYS A 147 8.29 -10.02 16.93
N SER A 148 7.10 -10.38 16.41
CA SER A 148 7.00 -11.54 15.52
C SER A 148 7.45 -11.16 14.11
N GLU A 149 8.35 -11.95 13.55
CA GLU A 149 8.88 -11.82 12.19
C GLU A 149 7.80 -11.97 11.10
N ASP A 150 6.56 -12.28 11.48
CA ASP A 150 5.42 -12.61 10.62
C ASP A 150 4.29 -11.56 10.63
N ALA A 151 4.61 -10.27 10.75
CA ALA A 151 3.61 -9.22 10.74
C ALA A 151 2.79 -9.18 9.45
N ALA A 152 1.48 -8.89 9.57
CA ALA A 152 0.65 -8.57 8.43
C ALA A 152 1.21 -7.36 7.68
N VAL A 153 1.37 -7.46 6.35
CA VAL A 153 1.94 -6.36 5.55
C VAL A 153 0.82 -5.61 4.86
N THR A 154 0.50 -4.44 5.41
CA THR A 154 -0.36 -3.43 4.78
C THR A 154 0.43 -2.14 4.69
N ILE A 155 0.64 -1.62 3.50
CA ILE A 155 1.45 -0.41 3.26
C ILE A 155 0.66 0.59 2.44
N GLU A 156 0.62 1.84 2.92
CA GLU A 156 0.10 2.97 2.17
C GLU A 156 1.25 3.73 1.51
N ILE A 157 1.10 4.05 0.23
CA ILE A 157 1.99 4.95 -0.52
C ILE A 157 1.15 6.07 -1.12
N ASN A 158 1.45 7.31 -0.75
CA ASN A 158 0.82 8.48 -1.30
C ASN A 158 1.86 9.38 -1.98
N THR A 159 1.68 9.65 -3.28
CA THR A 159 2.62 10.47 -4.06
C THR A 159 2.44 11.97 -3.83
N ASN A 160 1.32 12.38 -3.24
CA ASN A 160 0.93 13.78 -3.02
C ASN A 160 1.24 14.26 -1.59
N LEU A 161 1.95 13.47 -0.77
CA LEU A 161 2.45 13.97 0.49
C LEU A 161 3.46 15.10 0.23
N PRO A 162 3.36 16.25 0.94
CA PRO A 162 4.34 17.32 0.82
C PRO A 162 5.73 16.72 1.09
N LYS A 163 6.66 16.93 0.17
CA LYS A 163 8.06 16.61 0.41
C LYS A 163 8.45 17.37 1.67
N LYS A 164 8.94 16.67 2.70
CA LYS A 164 9.58 17.35 3.84
C LYS A 164 10.70 18.20 3.23
N GLU A 165 10.53 19.52 3.28
CA GLU A 165 11.64 20.42 2.97
C GLU A 165 12.80 20.04 3.87
N PRO A 166 14.05 19.97 3.34
CA PRO A 166 15.21 19.81 4.20
C PRO A 166 15.15 20.94 5.21
N LYS A 167 15.15 20.63 6.50
CA LYS A 167 15.30 21.66 7.52
C LYS A 167 16.61 22.36 7.23
N GLU A 168 16.55 23.65 6.86
CA GLU A 168 17.73 24.49 6.83
C GLU A 168 18.42 24.39 8.19
N PRO A 169 19.75 24.21 8.22
CA PRO A 169 20.46 24.23 9.48
C PRO A 169 20.24 25.61 10.12
N LYS A 170 19.63 25.63 11.30
CA LYS A 170 19.58 26.83 12.13
C LYS A 170 21.03 27.12 12.53
N ASP A 171 21.60 28.18 11.97
CA ASP A 171 22.86 28.75 12.45
C ASP A 171 22.72 29.09 13.93
N GLY A 172 23.55 28.46 14.76
CA GLY A 172 23.76 28.82 16.15
C GLY A 172 23.19 27.88 17.20
N GLU A 173 23.58 26.60 17.19
CA GLU A 173 23.63 25.80 18.42
C GLU A 173 24.82 24.85 18.38
N GLU A 174 25.59 24.88 19.46
CA GLU A 174 26.84 24.18 19.65
C GLU A 174 26.70 22.66 19.54
N LYS A 175 27.77 22.05 19.04
CA LYS A 175 28.01 20.61 19.00
C LYS A 175 27.81 20.01 20.39
N SER A 176 26.81 19.21 20.58
CA SER A 176 26.76 18.20 21.62
C SER A 176 26.16 16.91 21.08
N ASP A 177 27.04 15.90 21.05
CA ASP A 177 26.77 14.48 21.17
C ASP A 177 26.00 13.74 20.08
N GLU A 178 26.78 12.98 19.31
CA GLU A 178 26.35 11.85 18.52
C GLU A 178 25.48 10.91 19.38
N ILE A 179 24.17 10.91 19.15
CA ILE A 179 23.29 9.87 19.69
C ILE A 179 23.42 8.64 18.78
N ASN A 180 24.32 7.76 19.18
CA ASN A 180 24.45 6.41 18.66
C ASN A 180 23.25 5.59 19.15
N ILE A 181 22.22 5.42 18.29
CA ILE A 181 21.05 4.57 18.58
C ILE A 181 21.49 3.11 18.40
N LYS A 182 22.17 2.57 19.40
CA LYS A 182 22.19 1.12 19.64
C LYS A 182 20.82 0.72 20.14
N GLY A 183 20.26 -0.36 19.55
CA GLY A 183 18.94 -0.87 19.84
C GLY A 183 18.58 -0.87 21.33
N GLY A 184 17.63 -0.03 21.70
CA GLY A 184 17.06 0.03 23.02
C GLY A 184 15.69 -0.63 23.01
N THR A 185 15.53 -1.60 23.91
CA THR A 185 14.22 -2.19 24.22
C THR A 185 13.41 -1.14 24.97
N PHE A 186 12.26 -0.74 24.44
CA PHE A 186 11.32 0.12 25.13
C PHE A 186 10.35 -0.76 25.93
N GLU A 187 10.44 -0.75 27.25
CA GLU A 187 9.41 -1.32 28.12
C GLU A 187 8.25 -0.34 28.27
N PHE A 188 7.09 -0.73 27.79
CA PHE A 188 5.83 0.01 27.98
C PHE A 188 5.14 -0.58 29.21
N GLN A 189 5.06 0.16 30.30
CA GLN A 189 4.24 -0.21 31.46
C GLN A 189 2.78 0.22 31.20
N ILE A 190 1.89 -0.75 31.09
CA ILE A 190 0.45 -0.47 31.02
C ILE A 190 0.01 -0.01 32.42
N PRO A 191 -0.66 1.16 32.56
CA PRO A 191 -1.18 1.61 33.84
C PRO A 191 -2.16 0.57 34.42
N PRO A 192 -2.12 0.30 35.75
CA PRO A 192 -2.96 -0.70 36.38
C PRO A 192 -4.48 -0.49 36.20
N GLU A 193 -4.89 0.73 35.86
CA GLU A 193 -6.29 1.13 35.63
C GLU A 193 -6.89 0.59 34.34
N LEU A 194 -6.08 0.04 33.42
CA LEU A 194 -6.51 -0.57 32.16
C LEU A 194 -6.52 -2.10 32.19
N LEU A 195 -6.28 -2.71 33.36
CA LEU A 195 -6.25 -4.16 33.56
C LEU A 195 -7.48 -4.69 34.33
N GLN A 196 -8.58 -3.90 34.42
CA GLN A 196 -9.85 -4.31 35.03
C GLN A 196 -10.89 -4.64 33.96
#